data_98d62ef42072b96f159f015c66ae8169
#
_entry.id   98d62ef42072b96f159f015c66ae8169
#
_cell.length_a   1.000
_cell.length_b   1.000
_cell.length_c   1.000
_cell.angle_alpha   90.00
_cell.angle_beta   90.00
_cell.angle_gamma   90.00
#
_symmetry.space_group_name_H-M   'P 1'
#
loop_
_entity.id
_entity.type
_entity.pdbx_description
1 polymer ?
#
loop_
_entity_poly.entity_id
_entity_poly.type
_entity_poly.pdbx_seq_one_letter_code
_entity_poly.pdbx_strand_id
1 'polypeptide(L)'
;MFSSDVLNINAEAESDRLQTVLREQVLGALRRRGVVLGLSGGVDSSVVAALSVRALGPERVVALLMPERESSDDALAVGRLVAAQLGIEAIEEPIGAVLEAAGCYRRHDEAIRMVFPEYVAGWRFKVTLPPAVQGGRLNVSSLTIERPGGETRSARMPFDAYHQLVAAMNFKQRTRKMLEYYHADRLHYGVAGTPNRLEYDQGFFVKQGDGAADLKPIAHLYKTQVFQLARHLGVPAEVLRRAPTTDTYSLPQTQEEFFFGLPYAQMDLCLYGRNHGVPPAEVAAAAGLTAEQVERVFADIDQKRRSTRYLHERPLLASPVREVAG
;
A
#
# COMPACT_ATOMS: atom_id res chain seq x y z
N MET A 1 20.52 1.68 -24.71
CA MET A 1 19.15 2.19 -24.94
C MET A 1 18.30 1.78 -23.74
N PHE A 2 17.60 2.70 -23.15
CA PHE A 2 16.71 2.43 -22.00
C PHE A 2 15.50 1.60 -22.47
N SER A 3 15.16 0.51 -21.76
CA SER A 3 14.03 -0.37 -22.09
C SER A 3 13.37 -0.89 -20.83
N SER A 4 12.24 -1.58 -20.95
CA SER A 4 11.56 -2.26 -19.83
C SER A 4 12.42 -3.34 -19.16
N ASP A 5 13.49 -3.79 -19.80
CA ASP A 5 14.37 -4.84 -19.26
C ASP A 5 15.12 -4.39 -18.00
N VAL A 6 15.25 -3.08 -17.75
CA VAL A 6 15.83 -2.55 -16.52
C VAL A 6 15.05 -2.94 -15.25
N LEU A 7 13.79 -3.36 -15.42
CA LEU A 7 12.92 -3.85 -14.35
C LEU A 7 12.92 -5.38 -14.21
N ASN A 8 13.63 -6.10 -15.09
CA ASN A 8 13.73 -7.55 -14.96
C ASN A 8 14.70 -7.91 -13.83
N ILE A 9 14.30 -8.86 -13.01
CA ILE A 9 15.11 -9.40 -11.91
C ILE A 9 15.34 -10.90 -12.09
N ASN A 10 16.44 -11.39 -11.56
CA ASN A 10 16.56 -12.81 -11.29
C ASN A 10 15.77 -13.12 -10.01
N ALA A 11 14.52 -13.58 -10.18
CA ALA A 11 13.60 -13.79 -9.07
C ALA A 11 14.07 -14.87 -8.08
N GLU A 12 14.82 -15.89 -8.53
CA GLU A 12 15.41 -16.92 -7.68
C GLU A 12 16.48 -16.30 -6.78
N ALA A 13 17.47 -15.65 -7.37
CA ALA A 13 18.57 -15.02 -6.63
C ALA A 13 18.05 -13.94 -5.65
N GLU A 14 17.06 -13.16 -6.06
CA GLU A 14 16.45 -12.15 -5.20
C GLU A 14 15.65 -12.77 -4.06
N SER A 15 14.91 -13.85 -4.32
CA SER A 15 14.23 -14.63 -3.28
C SER A 15 15.20 -15.15 -2.22
N ASP A 16 16.32 -15.75 -2.65
CA ASP A 16 17.31 -16.33 -1.74
C ASP A 16 18.00 -15.24 -0.89
N ARG A 17 18.35 -14.11 -1.55
CA ARG A 17 18.89 -12.95 -0.86
C ARG A 17 17.92 -12.43 0.21
N LEU A 18 16.63 -12.26 -0.14
CA LEU A 18 15.62 -11.77 0.79
C LEU A 18 15.34 -12.74 1.94
N GLN A 19 15.37 -14.04 1.71
CA GLN A 19 15.26 -15.05 2.78
C GLN A 19 16.39 -14.89 3.79
N THR A 20 17.63 -14.72 3.32
CA THR A 20 18.79 -14.51 4.18
C THR A 20 18.66 -13.23 4.99
N VAL A 21 18.34 -12.11 4.33
CA VAL A 21 18.14 -10.80 4.99
C VAL A 21 17.03 -10.87 6.04
N LEU A 22 15.88 -11.48 5.70
CA LEU A 22 14.75 -11.62 6.65
C LEU A 22 15.15 -12.41 7.89
N ARG A 23 15.89 -13.52 7.72
CA ARG A 23 16.36 -14.32 8.84
C ARG A 23 17.30 -13.53 9.76
N GLU A 24 18.25 -12.80 9.17
CA GLU A 24 19.18 -11.96 9.91
C GLU A 24 18.47 -10.82 10.63
N GLN A 25 17.52 -10.17 9.98
CA GLN A 25 16.77 -9.08 10.59
C GLN A 25 15.89 -9.57 11.73
N VAL A 26 15.08 -10.62 11.52
CA VAL A 26 14.12 -11.09 12.53
C VAL A 26 14.83 -11.75 13.71
N LEU A 27 15.68 -12.74 13.45
CA LEU A 27 16.31 -13.54 14.52
C LEU A 27 17.54 -12.85 15.13
N GLY A 28 18.29 -12.12 14.31
CA GLY A 28 19.52 -11.43 14.74
C GLY A 28 19.27 -10.03 15.24
N ALA A 29 18.96 -9.07 14.36
CA ALA A 29 18.86 -7.65 14.71
C ALA A 29 17.69 -7.36 15.66
N LEU A 30 16.48 -7.83 15.32
CA LEU A 30 15.27 -7.62 16.13
C LEU A 30 15.16 -8.60 17.31
N ARG A 31 15.90 -9.71 17.28
CA ARG A 31 15.82 -10.78 18.29
C ARG A 31 14.38 -11.26 18.52
N ARG A 32 13.60 -11.38 17.44
CA ARG A 32 12.22 -11.86 17.48
C ARG A 32 12.15 -13.32 17.02
N ARG A 33 11.09 -14.03 17.40
CA ARG A 33 10.95 -15.46 17.14
C ARG A 33 10.27 -15.76 15.80
N GLY A 34 9.60 -14.78 15.19
CA GLY A 34 8.83 -14.89 13.97
C GLY A 34 8.28 -13.53 13.52
N VAL A 35 7.32 -13.54 12.62
CA VAL A 35 6.68 -12.31 12.10
C VAL A 35 5.16 -12.41 12.09
N VAL A 36 4.52 -11.26 12.30
CA VAL A 36 3.09 -11.01 12.04
C VAL A 36 2.98 -10.10 10.85
N LEU A 37 2.00 -10.34 9.98
CA LEU A 37 1.68 -9.44 8.87
C LEU A 37 0.17 -9.38 8.60
N GLY A 38 -0.31 -8.25 8.11
CA GLY A 38 -1.65 -8.14 7.53
C GLY A 38 -1.69 -8.79 6.14
N LEU A 39 -2.59 -9.72 5.92
CA LEU A 39 -2.76 -10.42 4.64
C LEU A 39 -4.07 -9.99 3.98
N SER A 40 -3.96 -9.06 3.02
CA SER A 40 -5.11 -8.45 2.34
C SER A 40 -5.63 -9.23 1.13
N GLY A 41 -4.96 -10.33 0.75
CA GLY A 41 -5.20 -11.00 -0.53
C GLY A 41 -4.61 -10.26 -1.74
N GLY A 42 -3.87 -9.17 -1.54
CA GLY A 42 -3.10 -8.47 -2.57
C GLY A 42 -1.72 -9.10 -2.79
N VAL A 43 -1.10 -8.81 -3.95
CA VAL A 43 0.19 -9.39 -4.37
C VAL A 43 1.32 -9.08 -3.40
N ASP A 44 1.40 -7.85 -2.88
CA ASP A 44 2.48 -7.40 -2.00
C ASP A 44 2.47 -8.18 -0.69
N SER A 45 1.33 -8.25 0.00
CA SER A 45 1.19 -9.00 1.25
C SER A 45 1.42 -10.50 1.06
N SER A 46 0.99 -11.06 -0.08
CA SER A 46 1.20 -12.46 -0.42
C SER A 46 2.69 -12.78 -0.65
N VAL A 47 3.42 -11.89 -1.32
CA VAL A 47 4.88 -12.02 -1.51
C VAL A 47 5.61 -11.94 -0.19
N VAL A 48 5.26 -10.98 0.68
CA VAL A 48 5.88 -10.86 2.01
C VAL A 48 5.61 -12.09 2.86
N ALA A 49 4.38 -12.63 2.84
CA ALA A 49 4.04 -13.87 3.52
C ALA A 49 4.87 -15.06 3.02
N ALA A 50 4.95 -15.26 1.70
CA ALA A 50 5.71 -16.35 1.08
C ALA A 50 7.21 -16.26 1.37
N LEU A 51 7.81 -15.06 1.29
CA LEU A 51 9.20 -14.82 1.66
C LEU A 51 9.46 -15.12 3.15
N SER A 52 8.53 -14.71 4.01
CA SER A 52 8.64 -14.94 5.45
C SER A 52 8.60 -16.44 5.78
N VAL A 53 7.72 -17.19 5.13
CA VAL A 53 7.65 -18.66 5.28
C VAL A 53 8.94 -19.34 4.81
N ARG A 54 9.48 -18.94 3.65
CA ARG A 54 10.75 -19.47 3.16
C ARG A 54 11.94 -19.14 4.07
N ALA A 55 11.91 -17.96 4.70
CA ALA A 55 12.97 -17.53 5.61
C ALA A 55 12.92 -18.19 6.98
N LEU A 56 11.74 -18.35 7.57
CA LEU A 56 11.55 -18.66 8.98
C LEU A 56 10.86 -20.01 9.26
N GLY A 57 10.16 -20.57 8.27
CA GLY A 57 9.23 -21.69 8.45
C GLY A 57 7.80 -21.23 8.71
N PRO A 58 6.78 -22.02 8.31
CA PRO A 58 5.38 -21.62 8.43
C PRO A 58 4.92 -21.43 9.88
N GLU A 59 5.50 -22.13 10.83
CA GLU A 59 5.18 -22.06 12.26
C GLU A 59 5.62 -20.76 12.95
N ARG A 60 6.39 -19.91 12.23
CA ARG A 60 6.89 -18.62 12.72
C ARG A 60 6.31 -17.44 11.96
N VAL A 61 5.24 -17.67 11.21
CA VAL A 61 4.56 -16.62 10.43
C VAL A 61 3.07 -16.65 10.77
N VAL A 62 2.53 -15.53 11.21
CA VAL A 62 1.11 -15.37 11.50
C VAL A 62 0.54 -14.31 10.59
N ALA A 63 -0.52 -14.65 9.87
CA ALA A 63 -1.27 -13.74 9.02
C ALA A 63 -2.51 -13.22 9.75
N LEU A 64 -2.77 -11.92 9.67
CA LEU A 64 -4.01 -11.31 10.14
C LEU A 64 -4.91 -10.97 8.97
N LEU A 65 -6.13 -11.45 9.01
CA LEU A 65 -7.21 -11.11 8.08
C LEU A 65 -8.14 -10.13 8.79
N MET A 66 -8.13 -8.88 8.39
CA MET A 66 -8.77 -7.79 9.13
C MET A 66 -9.86 -7.10 8.28
N PRO A 67 -10.99 -7.80 8.02
CA PRO A 67 -12.09 -7.26 7.24
C PRO A 67 -12.81 -6.14 7.98
N GLU A 68 -13.39 -5.22 7.21
CA GLU A 68 -14.27 -4.17 7.70
C GLU A 68 -15.41 -3.94 6.70
N ARG A 69 -16.34 -3.03 6.99
CA ARG A 69 -17.58 -2.80 6.24
C ARG A 69 -17.40 -2.59 4.72
N GLU A 70 -16.27 -1.98 4.32
CA GLU A 70 -15.97 -1.62 2.93
C GLU A 70 -14.98 -2.58 2.27
N SER A 71 -14.50 -3.59 3.01
CA SER A 71 -13.67 -4.67 2.45
C SER A 71 -14.50 -5.57 1.54
N SER A 72 -13.89 -6.02 0.44
CA SER A 72 -14.55 -6.99 -0.43
C SER A 72 -14.50 -8.40 0.15
N ASP A 73 -15.59 -9.16 0.01
CA ASP A 73 -15.63 -10.57 0.42
C ASP A 73 -14.57 -11.41 -0.28
N ASP A 74 -14.26 -11.09 -1.53
CA ASP A 74 -13.20 -11.73 -2.30
C ASP A 74 -11.80 -11.53 -1.69
N ALA A 75 -11.54 -10.38 -1.07
CA ALA A 75 -10.24 -10.11 -0.44
C ALA A 75 -9.98 -11.08 0.72
N LEU A 76 -11.00 -11.30 1.56
CA LEU A 76 -10.92 -12.23 2.68
C LEU A 76 -10.75 -13.68 2.19
N ALA A 77 -11.51 -14.09 1.19
CA ALA A 77 -11.41 -15.45 0.61
C ALA A 77 -10.02 -15.71 0.03
N VAL A 78 -9.46 -14.74 -0.72
CA VAL A 78 -8.11 -14.85 -1.29
C VAL A 78 -7.04 -14.82 -0.20
N GLY A 79 -7.19 -14.02 0.84
CA GLY A 79 -6.29 -14.04 1.99
C GLY A 79 -6.23 -15.41 2.67
N ARG A 80 -7.40 -16.04 2.91
CA ARG A 80 -7.48 -17.42 3.43
C ARG A 80 -6.82 -18.44 2.49
N LEU A 81 -7.03 -18.32 1.17
CA LEU A 81 -6.40 -19.18 0.17
C LEU A 81 -4.87 -19.12 0.25
N VAL A 82 -4.30 -17.91 0.30
CA VAL A 82 -2.85 -17.70 0.43
C VAL A 82 -2.32 -18.30 1.73
N ALA A 83 -2.98 -18.06 2.86
CA ALA A 83 -2.58 -18.60 4.15
C ALA A 83 -2.61 -20.13 4.16
N ALA A 84 -3.67 -20.74 3.61
CA ALA A 84 -3.79 -22.18 3.50
C ALA A 84 -2.70 -22.80 2.60
N GLN A 85 -2.41 -22.17 1.44
CA GLN A 85 -1.35 -22.65 0.55
C GLN A 85 0.04 -22.57 1.19
N LEU A 86 0.29 -21.54 2.00
CA LEU A 86 1.55 -21.37 2.72
C LEU A 86 1.66 -22.21 4.00
N GLY A 87 0.57 -22.82 4.45
CA GLY A 87 0.50 -23.59 5.69
C GLY A 87 0.70 -22.75 6.95
N ILE A 88 0.33 -21.45 6.91
CA ILE A 88 0.50 -20.52 8.04
C ILE A 88 -0.81 -20.33 8.82
N GLU A 89 -0.69 -19.99 10.10
CA GLU A 89 -1.83 -19.58 10.91
C GLU A 89 -2.43 -18.29 10.37
N ALA A 90 -3.75 -18.28 10.14
CA ALA A 90 -4.50 -17.10 9.75
C ALA A 90 -5.53 -16.76 10.82
N ILE A 91 -5.38 -15.60 11.45
CA ILE A 91 -6.28 -15.12 12.50
C ILE A 91 -7.19 -14.03 11.89
N GLU A 92 -8.50 -14.22 12.04
CA GLU A 92 -9.47 -13.23 11.62
C GLU A 92 -9.74 -12.25 12.75
N GLU A 93 -9.52 -10.97 12.48
CA GLU A 93 -9.74 -9.84 13.37
C GLU A 93 -10.65 -8.81 12.69
N PRO A 94 -11.98 -8.98 12.69
CA PRO A 94 -12.89 -8.02 12.10
C PRO A 94 -12.80 -6.67 12.83
N ILE A 95 -12.36 -5.63 12.14
CA ILE A 95 -12.11 -4.32 12.75
C ILE A 95 -13.31 -3.37 12.73
N GLY A 96 -14.44 -3.77 12.14
CA GLY A 96 -15.62 -2.92 11.96
C GLY A 96 -16.15 -2.30 13.26
N ALA A 97 -16.27 -3.10 14.32
CA ALA A 97 -16.76 -2.63 15.63
C ALA A 97 -15.81 -1.58 16.26
N VAL A 98 -14.50 -1.78 16.12
CA VAL A 98 -13.48 -0.82 16.61
C VAL A 98 -13.58 0.49 15.83
N LEU A 99 -13.72 0.43 14.51
CA LEU A 99 -13.86 1.59 13.64
C LEU A 99 -15.16 2.37 13.93
N GLU A 100 -16.25 1.68 14.18
CA GLU A 100 -17.53 2.31 14.58
C GLU A 100 -17.37 3.03 15.91
N ALA A 101 -16.85 2.34 16.94
CA ALA A 101 -16.64 2.92 18.27
C ALA A 101 -15.68 4.13 18.24
N ALA A 102 -14.63 4.07 17.40
CA ALA A 102 -13.74 5.20 17.17
C ALA A 102 -14.37 6.34 16.36
N GLY A 103 -15.57 6.14 15.81
CA GLY A 103 -16.29 7.11 14.99
C GLY A 103 -15.67 7.34 13.60
N CYS A 104 -14.97 6.34 13.07
CA CYS A 104 -14.40 6.38 11.71
C CYS A 104 -15.51 6.64 10.68
N TYR A 105 -16.53 5.80 10.67
CA TYR A 105 -17.61 5.87 9.69
C TYR A 105 -18.43 7.15 9.80
N ARG A 106 -18.74 7.59 11.02
CA ARG A 106 -19.45 8.87 11.23
C ARG A 106 -18.66 10.06 10.67
N ARG A 107 -17.34 10.11 10.92
CA ARG A 107 -16.48 11.22 10.44
C ARG A 107 -16.31 11.23 8.94
N HIS A 108 -16.22 10.06 8.29
CA HIS A 108 -16.16 10.05 6.83
C HIS A 108 -17.51 10.46 6.20
N ASP A 109 -18.65 10.02 6.76
CA ASP A 109 -19.97 10.44 6.30
C ASP A 109 -20.15 11.96 6.43
N GLU A 110 -19.71 12.55 7.54
CA GLU A 110 -19.69 14.00 7.74
C GLU A 110 -18.84 14.71 6.66
N ALA A 111 -17.67 14.20 6.35
CA ALA A 111 -16.80 14.77 5.30
C ALA A 111 -17.45 14.68 3.91
N ILE A 112 -18.13 13.58 3.60
CA ILE A 112 -18.84 13.41 2.33
C ILE A 112 -20.03 14.41 2.24
N ARG A 113 -20.77 14.64 3.34
CA ARG A 113 -21.86 15.62 3.38
C ARG A 113 -21.41 17.07 3.23
N MET A 114 -20.15 17.38 3.49
CA MET A 114 -19.60 18.72 3.15
C MET A 114 -19.57 18.98 1.64
N VAL A 115 -19.58 17.91 0.82
CA VAL A 115 -19.58 17.98 -0.65
C VAL A 115 -20.95 17.67 -1.22
N PHE A 116 -21.62 16.67 -0.67
CA PHE A 116 -22.95 16.20 -1.04
C PHE A 116 -23.86 16.17 0.19
N PRO A 117 -24.55 17.27 0.53
CA PRO A 117 -25.39 17.34 1.73
C PRO A 117 -26.47 16.26 1.81
N GLU A 118 -26.92 15.75 0.66
CA GLU A 118 -27.90 14.69 0.54
C GLU A 118 -27.35 13.27 0.80
N TYR A 119 -26.03 13.11 1.00
CA TYR A 119 -25.43 11.79 1.20
C TYR A 119 -26.00 11.07 2.42
N VAL A 120 -26.39 9.80 2.21
CA VAL A 120 -26.88 8.91 3.24
C VAL A 120 -25.90 7.76 3.46
N ALA A 121 -25.72 7.37 4.72
CA ALA A 121 -24.88 6.22 5.08
C ALA A 121 -25.30 4.97 4.30
N GLY A 122 -24.32 4.26 3.74
CA GLY A 122 -24.54 3.08 2.89
C GLY A 122 -24.55 3.37 1.39
N TRP A 123 -24.52 4.63 0.94
CA TRP A 123 -24.20 4.93 -0.45
C TRP A 123 -22.70 4.66 -0.69
N ARG A 124 -22.38 4.24 -1.90
CA ARG A 124 -20.97 3.97 -2.24
C ARG A 124 -20.26 5.27 -2.64
N PHE A 125 -18.95 5.32 -2.39
CA PHE A 125 -18.15 6.49 -2.74
C PHE A 125 -16.70 6.12 -3.06
N LYS A 126 -16.02 7.01 -3.81
CA LYS A 126 -14.57 7.00 -4.01
C LYS A 126 -14.01 8.40 -4.17
N VAL A 127 -12.71 8.54 -3.91
CA VAL A 127 -11.97 9.79 -4.18
C VAL A 127 -11.02 9.52 -5.35
N THR A 128 -11.03 10.40 -6.35
CA THR A 128 -10.15 10.32 -7.51
C THR A 128 -9.24 11.53 -7.60
N LEU A 129 -8.01 11.31 -8.07
CA LEU A 129 -7.09 12.36 -8.49
C LEU A 129 -7.11 12.47 -10.02
N PRO A 130 -6.89 13.67 -10.58
CA PRO A 130 -6.70 13.79 -12.03
C PRO A 130 -5.45 13.01 -12.45
N PRO A 131 -5.45 12.37 -13.65
CA PRO A 131 -4.29 11.65 -14.16
C PRO A 131 -3.03 12.53 -14.20
N ALA A 132 -1.89 11.99 -13.75
CA ALA A 132 -0.60 12.70 -13.70
C ALA A 132 -0.13 13.22 -15.07
N VAL A 133 -0.57 12.57 -16.16
CA VAL A 133 -0.22 12.94 -17.54
C VAL A 133 -1.05 14.10 -18.14
N GLN A 134 -2.14 14.53 -17.48
CA GLN A 134 -2.98 15.65 -17.95
C GLN A 134 -2.42 16.97 -17.45
N GLY A 135 -1.89 17.80 -18.36
CA GLY A 135 -1.36 19.13 -18.05
C GLY A 135 -2.43 20.15 -17.67
N GLY A 136 -2.02 21.17 -16.90
CA GLY A 136 -2.76 22.42 -16.71
C GLY A 136 -3.81 22.43 -15.60
N ARG A 137 -3.94 21.40 -14.77
CA ARG A 137 -4.89 21.38 -13.65
C ARG A 137 -4.17 21.27 -12.32
N LEU A 138 -4.65 22.04 -11.34
CA LEU A 138 -4.31 21.82 -9.94
C LEU A 138 -4.70 20.37 -9.57
N ASN A 139 -3.83 19.66 -8.83
CA ASN A 139 -4.11 18.34 -8.28
C ASN A 139 -5.23 18.44 -7.24
N VAL A 140 -6.47 18.48 -7.70
CA VAL A 140 -7.64 18.64 -6.85
C VAL A 140 -8.43 17.34 -6.89
N SER A 141 -8.55 16.72 -5.72
CA SER A 141 -9.34 15.52 -5.54
C SER A 141 -10.81 15.75 -5.86
N SER A 142 -11.42 14.80 -6.52
CA SER A 142 -12.86 14.73 -6.75
C SER A 142 -13.46 13.59 -5.93
N LEU A 143 -14.61 13.84 -5.32
CA LEU A 143 -15.42 12.83 -4.66
C LEU A 143 -16.52 12.39 -5.60
N THR A 144 -16.63 11.08 -5.79
CA THR A 144 -17.73 10.45 -6.52
C THR A 144 -18.59 9.67 -5.52
N ILE A 145 -19.87 9.88 -5.55
CA ILE A 145 -20.88 9.08 -4.80
C ILE A 145 -21.74 8.30 -5.79
N GLU A 146 -22.23 7.14 -5.35
CA GLU A 146 -23.19 6.34 -6.08
C GLU A 146 -24.40 6.04 -5.18
N ARG A 147 -25.59 6.38 -5.67
CA ARG A 147 -26.86 6.10 -5.02
C ARG A 147 -27.30 4.65 -5.24
N PRO A 148 -28.18 4.11 -4.37
CA PRO A 148 -28.90 2.89 -4.70
C PRO A 148 -29.63 3.05 -6.05
N GLY A 149 -29.36 2.11 -6.99
CA GLY A 149 -29.82 2.23 -8.38
C GLY A 149 -28.76 2.63 -9.39
N GLY A 150 -27.53 2.93 -8.94
CA GLY A 150 -26.36 3.11 -9.80
C GLY A 150 -26.14 4.53 -10.35
N GLU A 151 -27.00 5.50 -9.95
CA GLU A 151 -26.76 6.91 -10.31
C GLU A 151 -25.51 7.43 -9.62
N THR A 152 -24.54 7.93 -10.39
CA THR A 152 -23.31 8.50 -9.87
C THR A 152 -23.26 10.02 -10.01
N ARG A 153 -22.66 10.69 -9.03
CA ARG A 153 -22.38 12.13 -9.05
C ARG A 153 -20.95 12.37 -8.58
N SER A 154 -20.28 13.30 -9.25
CA SER A 154 -18.91 13.68 -8.92
C SER A 154 -18.81 15.19 -8.70
N ALA A 155 -18.06 15.59 -7.70
CA ALA A 155 -17.77 16.99 -7.42
C ALA A 155 -16.36 17.16 -6.88
N ARG A 156 -15.78 18.34 -7.09
CA ARG A 156 -14.50 18.73 -6.52
C ARG A 156 -14.60 18.79 -4.99
N MET A 157 -13.61 18.24 -4.29
CA MET A 157 -13.57 18.30 -2.84
C MET A 157 -12.95 19.62 -2.36
N PRO A 158 -13.62 20.34 -1.43
CA PRO A 158 -12.97 21.39 -0.64
C PRO A 158 -11.83 20.80 0.20
N PHE A 159 -10.83 21.63 0.49
CA PHE A 159 -9.64 21.25 1.27
C PHE A 159 -10.00 20.59 2.61
N ASP A 160 -10.90 21.18 3.38
CA ASP A 160 -11.30 20.68 4.70
C ASP A 160 -12.03 19.33 4.60
N ALA A 161 -12.94 19.16 3.62
CA ALA A 161 -13.63 17.90 3.38
C ALA A 161 -12.64 16.78 3.02
N TYR A 162 -11.64 17.08 2.16
CA TYR A 162 -10.59 16.13 1.81
C TYR A 162 -9.79 15.68 3.04
N HIS A 163 -9.30 16.64 3.84
CA HIS A 163 -8.50 16.31 5.02
C HIS A 163 -9.28 15.55 6.08
N GLN A 164 -10.55 15.91 6.31
CA GLN A 164 -11.41 15.18 7.24
C GLN A 164 -11.66 13.75 6.75
N LEU A 165 -11.92 13.56 5.45
CA LEU A 165 -12.14 12.23 4.87
C LEU A 165 -10.88 11.36 4.99
N VAL A 166 -9.72 11.89 4.58
CA VAL A 166 -8.44 11.17 4.68
C VAL A 166 -8.12 10.83 6.14
N ALA A 167 -8.32 11.77 7.07
CA ALA A 167 -8.09 11.52 8.49
C ALA A 167 -9.00 10.40 9.03
N ALA A 168 -10.27 10.37 8.62
CA ALA A 168 -11.19 9.30 8.98
C ALA A 168 -10.79 7.95 8.38
N MET A 169 -10.39 7.92 7.10
CA MET A 169 -9.92 6.69 6.44
C MET A 169 -8.65 6.14 7.07
N ASN A 170 -7.78 7.00 7.58
CA ASN A 170 -6.53 6.59 8.25
C ASN A 170 -6.78 5.78 9.54
N PHE A 171 -7.98 5.83 10.15
CA PHE A 171 -8.33 4.94 11.26
C PHE A 171 -8.20 3.47 10.87
N LYS A 172 -8.61 3.11 9.65
CA LYS A 172 -8.58 1.72 9.17
C LYS A 172 -7.18 1.14 9.24
N GLN A 173 -6.20 1.85 8.67
CA GLN A 173 -4.81 1.38 8.64
C GLN A 173 -4.17 1.37 10.05
N ARG A 174 -4.49 2.37 10.88
CA ARG A 174 -3.97 2.41 12.27
C ARG A 174 -4.59 1.32 13.15
N THR A 175 -5.87 1.01 12.99
CA THR A 175 -6.51 -0.10 13.70
C THR A 175 -5.91 -1.45 13.31
N ARG A 176 -5.68 -1.68 12.01
CA ARG A 176 -4.97 -2.88 11.54
C ARG A 176 -3.59 -2.98 12.18
N LYS A 177 -2.84 -1.90 12.16
CA LYS A 177 -1.48 -1.89 12.73
C LYS A 177 -1.48 -2.10 14.24
N MET A 178 -2.45 -1.57 14.97
CA MET A 178 -2.62 -1.82 16.40
C MET A 178 -2.77 -3.33 16.68
N LEU A 179 -3.58 -4.03 15.89
CA LEU A 179 -3.77 -5.48 16.06
C LEU A 179 -2.54 -6.28 15.63
N GLU A 180 -1.85 -5.87 14.57
CA GLU A 180 -0.59 -6.51 14.18
C GLU A 180 0.44 -6.44 15.32
N TYR A 181 0.62 -5.30 15.96
CA TYR A 181 1.52 -5.17 17.12
C TYR A 181 1.01 -5.91 18.35
N TYR A 182 -0.31 -5.95 18.61
CA TYR A 182 -0.85 -6.78 19.70
C TYR A 182 -0.45 -8.25 19.52
N HIS A 183 -0.62 -8.81 18.32
CA HIS A 183 -0.24 -10.19 18.07
C HIS A 183 1.29 -10.39 18.05
N ALA A 184 2.05 -9.43 17.58
CA ALA A 184 3.50 -9.46 17.61
C ALA A 184 4.03 -9.47 19.06
N ASP A 185 3.49 -8.64 19.93
CA ASP A 185 3.88 -8.58 21.35
C ASP A 185 3.60 -9.90 22.08
N ARG A 186 2.37 -10.44 21.96
CA ARG A 186 2.02 -11.68 22.65
C ARG A 186 2.82 -12.90 22.19
N LEU A 187 3.32 -12.91 20.95
CA LEU A 187 4.09 -14.00 20.36
C LEU A 187 5.61 -13.78 20.44
N HIS A 188 6.03 -12.59 20.82
CA HIS A 188 7.41 -12.12 20.72
C HIS A 188 7.91 -12.15 19.27
N TYR A 189 7.08 -11.69 18.34
CA TYR A 189 7.33 -11.59 16.91
C TYR A 189 7.62 -10.13 16.49
N GLY A 190 8.12 -9.94 15.28
CA GLY A 190 8.20 -8.63 14.62
C GLY A 190 7.03 -8.43 13.67
N VAL A 191 6.71 -7.18 13.36
CA VAL A 191 5.70 -6.83 12.35
C VAL A 191 6.37 -6.63 10.99
N ALA A 192 5.95 -7.42 9.98
CA ALA A 192 6.42 -7.27 8.60
C ALA A 192 5.47 -6.36 7.80
N GLY A 193 6.00 -5.24 7.34
CA GLY A 193 5.28 -4.33 6.45
C GLY A 193 5.37 -4.76 5.00
N THR A 194 4.37 -4.41 4.23
CA THR A 194 4.17 -4.86 2.86
C THR A 194 4.35 -3.80 1.76
N PRO A 195 4.75 -2.54 2.04
CA PRO A 195 4.87 -1.55 0.96
C PRO A 195 5.97 -1.94 -0.02
N ASN A 196 5.66 -1.79 -1.31
CA ASN A 196 6.62 -1.89 -2.42
C ASN A 196 7.33 -0.54 -2.66
N ARG A 197 8.20 -0.48 -3.67
CA ARG A 197 9.00 0.72 -3.98
C ARG A 197 8.15 1.92 -4.33
N LEU A 198 7.09 1.77 -5.12
CA LEU A 198 6.24 2.90 -5.50
C LEU A 198 5.54 3.52 -4.30
N GLU A 199 4.99 2.67 -3.43
CA GLU A 199 4.31 3.10 -2.21
C GLU A 199 5.28 3.75 -1.23
N TYR A 200 6.42 3.11 -0.99
CA TYR A 200 7.41 3.59 -0.04
C TYR A 200 8.05 4.89 -0.49
N ASP A 201 8.45 4.99 -1.76
CA ASP A 201 9.15 6.16 -2.32
C ASP A 201 8.26 7.41 -2.38
N GLN A 202 7.00 7.23 -2.82
CA GLN A 202 6.07 8.34 -3.02
C GLN A 202 5.19 8.63 -1.80
N GLY A 203 5.35 7.87 -0.70
CA GLY A 203 4.62 8.07 0.55
C GLY A 203 3.15 7.65 0.48
N PHE A 204 2.85 6.61 -0.30
CA PHE A 204 1.51 6.03 -0.36
C PHE A 204 1.28 5.04 0.78
N PHE A 205 1.28 5.56 1.99
CA PHE A 205 0.99 4.81 3.22
C PHE A 205 0.57 5.77 4.34
N VAL A 206 -0.05 5.23 5.37
CA VAL A 206 -0.47 5.98 6.56
C VAL A 206 0.62 5.92 7.62
N LYS A 207 1.11 7.08 8.07
CA LYS A 207 2.07 7.15 9.19
C LYS A 207 1.45 6.53 10.45
N GLN A 208 2.17 5.60 11.07
CA GLN A 208 1.70 4.80 12.20
C GLN A 208 0.48 3.89 11.88
N GLY A 209 0.23 3.67 10.57
CA GLY A 209 -0.66 2.65 10.05
C GLY A 209 0.19 1.63 9.29
N ASP A 210 -0.16 1.35 8.04
CA ASP A 210 0.61 0.46 7.14
C ASP A 210 2.05 0.93 6.88
N GLY A 211 2.33 2.23 7.10
CA GLY A 211 3.70 2.75 7.11
C GLY A 211 4.56 2.29 8.30
N ALA A 212 3.96 1.84 9.41
CA ALA A 212 4.68 1.31 10.55
C ALA A 212 4.96 -0.19 10.37
N ALA A 213 6.19 -0.60 10.64
CA ALA A 213 6.62 -1.99 10.67
C ALA A 213 8.03 -2.08 11.24
N ASP A 214 8.43 -3.26 11.73
CA ASP A 214 9.80 -3.52 12.18
C ASP A 214 10.73 -3.84 11.02
N LEU A 215 10.18 -4.40 9.92
CA LEU A 215 10.91 -4.70 8.68
C LEU A 215 9.99 -4.52 7.46
N LYS A 216 10.57 -4.18 6.31
CA LYS A 216 9.86 -3.97 5.03
C LYS A 216 10.58 -4.68 3.89
N PRO A 217 10.33 -5.99 3.71
CA PRO A 217 11.15 -6.85 2.84
C PRO A 217 11.19 -6.43 1.36
N ILE A 218 10.09 -5.85 0.85
CA ILE A 218 9.92 -5.54 -0.58
C ILE A 218 9.93 -4.03 -0.88
N ALA A 219 10.28 -3.17 0.09
CA ALA A 219 10.25 -1.71 -0.10
C ALA A 219 11.23 -1.19 -1.18
N HIS A 220 12.18 -1.99 -1.61
CA HIS A 220 13.12 -1.68 -2.69
C HIS A 220 12.66 -2.20 -4.06
N LEU A 221 11.66 -3.10 -4.14
CA LEU A 221 11.18 -3.72 -5.37
C LEU A 221 10.08 -2.87 -6.03
N TYR A 222 10.25 -2.61 -7.32
CA TYR A 222 9.20 -2.02 -8.15
C TYR A 222 8.00 -2.97 -8.27
N LYS A 223 6.81 -2.45 -8.56
CA LYS A 223 5.59 -3.27 -8.62
C LYS A 223 5.69 -4.41 -9.62
N THR A 224 6.28 -4.14 -10.80
CA THR A 224 6.54 -5.17 -11.82
C THR A 224 7.50 -6.25 -11.33
N GLN A 225 8.48 -5.90 -10.51
CA GLN A 225 9.40 -6.86 -9.88
C GLN A 225 8.70 -7.69 -8.79
N VAL A 226 7.80 -7.10 -8.02
CA VAL A 226 6.96 -7.84 -7.06
C VAL A 226 6.14 -8.90 -7.78
N PHE A 227 5.56 -8.60 -8.95
CA PHE A 227 4.83 -9.60 -9.75
C PHE A 227 5.74 -10.72 -10.30
N GLN A 228 7.00 -10.40 -10.68
CA GLN A 228 7.97 -11.42 -11.10
C GLN A 228 8.29 -12.35 -9.93
N LEU A 229 8.55 -11.78 -8.76
CA LEU A 229 8.84 -12.53 -7.55
C LEU A 229 7.61 -13.36 -7.09
N ALA A 230 6.40 -12.81 -7.18
CA ALA A 230 5.17 -13.52 -6.86
C ALA A 230 4.98 -14.79 -7.69
N ARG A 231 5.27 -14.72 -9.01
CA ARG A 231 5.23 -15.90 -9.90
C ARG A 231 6.27 -16.95 -9.48
N HIS A 232 7.49 -16.52 -9.19
CA HIS A 232 8.58 -17.41 -8.74
C HIS A 232 8.25 -18.10 -7.41
N LEU A 233 7.61 -17.37 -6.48
CA LEU A 233 7.22 -17.86 -5.17
C LEU A 233 5.99 -18.77 -5.21
N GLY A 234 5.32 -18.91 -6.35
CA GLY A 234 4.11 -19.71 -6.51
C GLY A 234 2.87 -19.10 -5.85
N VAL A 235 2.80 -17.76 -5.77
CA VAL A 235 1.60 -17.06 -5.28
C VAL A 235 0.40 -17.43 -6.15
N PRO A 236 -0.80 -17.71 -5.55
CA PRO A 236 -1.97 -18.16 -6.30
C PRO A 236 -2.33 -17.27 -7.50
N ALA A 237 -2.79 -17.90 -8.57
CA ALA A 237 -3.19 -17.20 -9.79
C ALA A 237 -4.34 -16.21 -9.55
N GLU A 238 -5.18 -16.48 -8.57
CA GLU A 238 -6.26 -15.60 -8.11
C GLU A 238 -5.71 -14.25 -7.64
N VAL A 239 -4.60 -14.24 -6.90
CA VAL A 239 -3.91 -13.01 -6.46
C VAL A 239 -3.32 -12.28 -7.67
N LEU A 240 -2.67 -13.00 -8.58
CA LEU A 240 -1.97 -12.41 -9.73
C LEU A 240 -2.94 -11.77 -10.74
N ARG A 241 -4.18 -12.24 -10.83
CA ARG A 241 -5.22 -11.71 -11.73
C ARG A 241 -5.97 -10.51 -11.16
N ARG A 242 -5.91 -10.29 -9.84
CA ARG A 242 -6.59 -9.14 -9.22
C ARG A 242 -5.84 -7.85 -9.53
N ALA A 243 -6.58 -6.85 -10.00
CA ALA A 243 -6.05 -5.50 -10.04
C ALA A 243 -5.78 -5.02 -8.59
N PRO A 244 -4.61 -4.43 -8.31
CA PRO A 244 -4.34 -3.85 -6.99
C PRO A 244 -5.34 -2.74 -6.70
N THR A 245 -6.15 -2.94 -5.66
CA THR A 245 -7.17 -1.98 -5.20
C THR A 245 -6.67 -1.25 -3.97
N THR A 246 -7.30 -0.12 -3.65
CA THR A 246 -7.02 0.60 -2.40
C THR A 246 -7.62 -0.12 -1.20
N ASP A 247 -8.65 -0.96 -1.42
CA ASP A 247 -9.46 -1.66 -0.40
C ASP A 247 -9.90 -0.73 0.74
N THR A 248 -10.13 0.54 0.38
CA THR A 248 -10.36 1.64 1.31
C THR A 248 -11.72 2.29 1.08
N TYR A 249 -12.19 2.27 -0.17
CA TYR A 249 -13.44 2.92 -0.60
C TYR A 249 -14.48 1.89 -1.02
N SER A 250 -15.77 2.22 -0.84
CA SER A 250 -16.87 1.34 -1.17
C SER A 250 -17.15 1.20 -2.68
N LEU A 251 -16.73 2.18 -3.49
CA LEU A 251 -16.70 2.02 -4.95
C LEU A 251 -15.38 1.39 -5.40
N PRO A 252 -15.41 0.49 -6.40
CA PRO A 252 -14.19 -0.08 -6.96
C PRO A 252 -13.22 1.00 -7.40
N GLN A 253 -11.97 0.87 -6.97
CA GLN A 253 -10.90 1.81 -7.31
C GLN A 253 -9.55 1.11 -7.29
N THR A 254 -8.77 1.31 -8.36
CA THR A 254 -7.38 0.85 -8.37
C THR A 254 -6.46 1.87 -7.69
N GLN A 255 -5.32 1.40 -7.20
CA GLN A 255 -4.27 2.29 -6.69
C GLN A 255 -3.72 3.21 -7.79
N GLU A 256 -3.70 2.74 -9.04
CA GLU A 256 -3.33 3.53 -10.23
C GLU A 256 -4.25 4.73 -10.40
N GLU A 257 -5.58 4.51 -10.32
CA GLU A 257 -6.59 5.57 -10.42
C GLU A 257 -6.57 6.53 -9.22
N PHE A 258 -6.29 6.01 -8.03
CA PHE A 258 -6.36 6.80 -6.80
C PHE A 258 -5.12 7.66 -6.56
N PHE A 259 -3.92 7.13 -6.81
CA PHE A 259 -2.68 7.77 -6.35
C PHE A 259 -1.63 7.96 -7.44
N PHE A 260 -1.41 6.96 -8.28
CA PHE A 260 -0.30 6.99 -9.22
C PHE A 260 -0.61 7.72 -10.52
N GLY A 261 -1.86 7.69 -10.98
CA GLY A 261 -2.31 8.37 -12.20
C GLY A 261 -1.77 7.76 -13.50
N LEU A 262 -1.11 6.61 -13.41
CA LEU A 262 -0.53 5.84 -14.50
C LEU A 262 -0.59 4.34 -14.20
N PRO A 263 -0.65 3.47 -15.22
CA PRO A 263 -0.41 2.04 -15.06
C PRO A 263 0.94 1.74 -14.42
N TYR A 264 1.00 0.71 -13.57
CA TYR A 264 2.22 0.37 -12.82
C TYR A 264 3.45 0.19 -13.69
N ALA A 265 3.33 -0.49 -14.84
CA ALA A 265 4.47 -0.71 -15.73
C ALA A 265 5.07 0.61 -16.23
N GLN A 266 4.24 1.60 -16.53
CA GLN A 266 4.69 2.94 -16.94
C GLN A 266 5.25 3.73 -15.76
N MET A 267 4.58 3.67 -14.60
CA MET A 267 5.04 4.36 -13.38
C MET A 267 6.38 3.81 -12.88
N ASP A 268 6.57 2.48 -12.91
CA ASP A 268 7.85 1.85 -12.55
C ASP A 268 9.00 2.34 -13.43
N LEU A 269 8.78 2.42 -14.76
CA LEU A 269 9.77 2.95 -15.69
C LEU A 269 10.07 4.43 -15.46
N CYS A 270 9.04 5.23 -15.19
CA CYS A 270 9.22 6.64 -14.86
C CYS A 270 9.99 6.81 -13.54
N LEU A 271 9.62 6.06 -12.51
CA LEU A 271 10.32 6.12 -11.22
C LEU A 271 11.78 5.63 -11.34
N TYR A 272 12.01 4.54 -12.10
CA TYR A 272 13.35 4.05 -12.38
C TYR A 272 14.17 5.13 -13.11
N GLY A 273 13.64 5.66 -14.19
CA GLY A 273 14.31 6.71 -14.98
C GLY A 273 14.63 7.95 -14.14
N ARG A 274 13.68 8.40 -13.29
CA ARG A 274 13.91 9.54 -12.38
C ARG A 274 15.04 9.25 -11.39
N ASN A 275 15.08 8.03 -10.83
CA ASN A 275 16.07 7.64 -9.84
C ASN A 275 17.49 7.47 -10.40
N HIS A 276 17.60 7.15 -11.69
CA HIS A 276 18.88 6.89 -12.36
C HIS A 276 19.30 8.00 -13.33
N GLY A 277 18.58 9.13 -13.34
CA GLY A 277 18.92 10.28 -14.18
C GLY A 277 18.76 10.01 -15.68
N VAL A 278 17.89 9.07 -16.07
CA VAL A 278 17.60 8.77 -17.48
C VAL A 278 16.85 9.95 -18.11
N PRO A 279 17.27 10.42 -19.30
CA PRO A 279 16.58 11.52 -19.98
C PRO A 279 15.11 11.21 -20.25
N PRO A 280 14.19 12.20 -20.08
CA PRO A 280 12.75 12.00 -20.29
C PRO A 280 12.39 11.39 -21.65
N ALA A 281 13.12 11.76 -22.71
CA ALA A 281 12.90 11.23 -24.05
C ALA A 281 13.18 9.71 -24.17
N GLU A 282 14.18 9.21 -23.45
CA GLU A 282 14.48 7.78 -23.42
C GLU A 282 13.44 7.00 -22.61
N VAL A 283 13.02 7.54 -21.46
CA VAL A 283 11.95 6.93 -20.66
C VAL A 283 10.63 6.92 -21.44
N ALA A 284 10.33 8.00 -22.16
CA ALA A 284 9.14 8.14 -22.98
C ALA A 284 9.03 7.02 -24.03
N ALA A 285 10.13 6.74 -24.73
CA ALA A 285 10.18 5.67 -25.74
C ALA A 285 9.88 4.28 -25.12
N ALA A 286 10.44 4.01 -23.92
CA ALA A 286 10.24 2.73 -23.24
C ALA A 286 8.84 2.60 -22.60
N ALA A 287 8.28 3.70 -22.10
CA ALA A 287 7.00 3.72 -21.41
C ALA A 287 5.78 3.92 -22.34
N GLY A 288 5.98 4.21 -23.64
CA GLY A 288 4.90 4.54 -24.56
C GLY A 288 4.23 5.88 -24.21
N LEU A 289 5.01 6.85 -23.74
CA LEU A 289 4.58 8.20 -23.37
C LEU A 289 5.28 9.25 -24.25
N THR A 290 4.86 10.51 -24.16
CA THR A 290 5.64 11.63 -24.70
C THR A 290 6.68 12.11 -23.67
N ALA A 291 7.76 12.74 -24.12
CA ALA A 291 8.77 13.30 -23.23
C ALA A 291 8.16 14.32 -22.23
N GLU A 292 7.22 15.16 -22.71
CA GLU A 292 6.50 16.12 -21.87
C GLU A 292 5.64 15.43 -20.79
N GLN A 293 5.02 14.28 -21.10
CA GLN A 293 4.28 13.50 -20.12
C GLN A 293 5.22 12.94 -19.05
N VAL A 294 6.38 12.41 -19.44
CA VAL A 294 7.40 11.91 -18.52
C VAL A 294 7.94 13.02 -17.61
N GLU A 295 8.21 14.22 -18.14
CA GLU A 295 8.61 15.37 -17.32
C GLU A 295 7.57 15.73 -16.26
N ARG A 296 6.28 15.70 -16.62
CA ARG A 296 5.19 15.92 -15.65
C ARG A 296 5.16 14.82 -14.57
N VAL A 297 5.34 13.56 -14.96
CA VAL A 297 5.40 12.45 -14.00
C VAL A 297 6.61 12.60 -13.08
N PHE A 298 7.76 13.00 -13.58
CA PHE A 298 8.94 13.27 -12.76
C PHE A 298 8.67 14.40 -11.76
N ALA A 299 8.03 15.48 -12.22
CA ALA A 299 7.65 16.60 -11.35
C ALA A 299 6.64 16.18 -10.26
N ASP A 300 5.68 15.32 -10.59
CA ASP A 300 4.71 14.74 -9.65
C ASP A 300 5.39 13.84 -8.60
N ILE A 301 6.29 12.95 -9.03
CA ILE A 301 7.11 12.12 -8.14
C ILE A 301 7.88 13.00 -7.14
N ASP A 302 8.58 14.03 -7.64
CA ASP A 302 9.35 14.93 -6.80
C ASP A 302 8.47 15.72 -5.83
N GLN A 303 7.27 16.13 -6.26
CA GLN A 303 6.31 16.80 -5.41
C GLN A 303 5.80 15.89 -4.30
N LYS A 304 5.43 14.64 -4.63
CA LYS A 304 5.01 13.62 -3.67
C LYS A 304 6.10 13.38 -2.63
N ARG A 305 7.34 13.15 -3.05
CA ARG A 305 8.49 13.00 -2.14
C ARG A 305 8.64 14.17 -1.17
N ARG A 306 8.51 15.41 -1.65
CA ARG A 306 8.58 16.60 -0.79
C ARG A 306 7.44 16.66 0.22
N SER A 307 6.20 16.41 -0.23
CA SER A 307 5.02 16.52 0.63
C SER A 307 4.88 15.38 1.62
N THR A 308 5.42 14.20 1.30
CA THR A 308 5.34 12.99 2.13
C THR A 308 6.60 12.73 2.96
N ARG A 309 7.63 13.54 2.85
CA ARG A 309 8.90 13.37 3.57
C ARG A 309 8.69 13.14 5.07
N TYR A 310 7.79 13.89 5.70
CA TYR A 310 7.51 13.77 7.14
C TYR A 310 6.95 12.39 7.54
N LEU A 311 6.39 11.61 6.61
CA LEU A 311 5.89 10.27 6.87
C LEU A 311 7.02 9.30 7.23
N HIS A 312 8.21 9.53 6.69
CA HIS A 312 9.42 8.74 6.94
C HIS A 312 10.21 9.21 8.17
N GLU A 313 9.91 10.42 8.66
CA GLU A 313 10.69 10.99 9.76
C GLU A 313 10.44 10.24 11.07
N ARG A 314 11.55 9.91 11.75
CA ARG A 314 11.52 9.45 13.14
C ARG A 314 11.10 10.59 14.07
N PRO A 315 10.68 10.31 15.31
CA PRO A 315 10.44 11.37 16.29
C PRO A 315 11.65 12.29 16.42
N LEU A 316 11.43 13.60 16.28
CA LEU A 316 12.47 14.59 16.45
C LEU A 316 12.75 14.76 17.95
N LEU A 317 13.98 14.54 18.36
CA LEU A 317 14.42 14.71 19.75
C LEU A 317 14.91 16.15 19.95
N ALA A 318 14.51 16.78 21.03
CA ALA A 318 15.01 18.11 21.42
C ALA A 318 16.53 18.10 21.69
N SER A 319 17.03 16.95 22.18
CA SER A 319 18.46 16.70 22.39
C SER A 319 18.75 15.22 22.11
N PRO A 320 19.91 14.89 21.53
CA PRO A 320 20.27 13.49 21.28
C PRO A 320 20.40 12.71 22.60
N VAL A 321 19.89 11.48 22.63
CA VAL A 321 20.11 10.51 23.71
C VAL A 321 21.22 9.57 23.25
N ARG A 322 22.45 9.87 23.64
CA ARG A 322 23.66 9.22 23.10
C ARG A 322 23.77 7.73 23.45
N GLU A 323 23.16 7.33 24.55
CA GLU A 323 23.15 5.95 25.06
C GLU A 323 22.19 5.04 24.27
N VAL A 324 21.29 5.62 23.49
CA VAL A 324 20.36 4.89 22.61
C VAL A 324 20.85 5.02 21.18
N ALA A 325 21.43 3.95 20.66
CA ALA A 325 21.80 3.88 19.25
C ALA A 325 20.56 3.98 18.37
N GLY A 326 20.55 4.94 17.45
CA GLY A 326 19.50 5.18 16.47
C GLY A 326 19.65 4.34 15.21
#